data_22e334f2a42c44fb1712510a892dcf12
#
_entry.id   22e334f2a42c44fb1712510a892dcf12
#
_cell.length_a   1.000
_cell.length_b   1.000
_cell.length_c   1.000
_cell.angle_alpha   90.00
_cell.angle_beta   90.00
_cell.angle_gamma   90.00
#
_symmetry.space_group_name_H-M   'P 1'
#
loop_
_entity.id
_entity.type
_entity.pdbx_description
1 polymer ?
#
loop_
_entity_poly.entity_id
_entity_poly.type
_entity_poly.pdbx_seq_one_letter_code
_entity_poly.pdbx_strand_id
1 'polypeptide(L)'
;MTRHRTTARGVSLLILTALLAAAVVASPGAAPKPGLVDGSPIVFPLIGDYPYGMNFGDPRVQGSHQGIDIENVPWRTPVIAAEAGKVKWWTTSARAGCMLYLYGKSGTTYLYIHLNNDLTEASEDKGGCKLGVSFAVEDGAKVTAGQQIGYVGDSGDAEGNHHLHFEVHPKDGAAVNPFPYLNAGERLLFPARLGAPFSLGLRGTPVAAGAGALELAVTSVRWWPGGQWTPVVGTRSVKVLLASSAVVDSTLVDALSRPELRTLQAKAAPAATVTAFTKQARVTPEALRGADGALVVARVTRPGGTPVALGPADATEPVSVDDETNAPAPGVDDHRSGI
;
A
#
# COMPACT_ATOMS: atom_id res chain seq x y z
N MET A 1 79.61 77.29 16.84
CA MET A 1 79.32 76.42 15.67
C MET A 1 78.49 75.26 16.17
N THR A 2 77.19 75.42 16.09
CA THR A 2 76.20 74.46 16.65
C THR A 2 75.45 73.79 15.51
N ARG A 3 75.58 72.46 15.37
CA ARG A 3 74.91 71.70 14.38
C ARG A 3 73.63 71.13 14.99
N HIS A 4 72.48 71.59 14.44
CA HIS A 4 71.18 71.03 14.75
C HIS A 4 70.97 69.67 13.99
N ARG A 5 70.65 68.62 14.72
CA ARG A 5 70.19 67.33 14.18
C ARG A 5 68.62 67.32 14.22
N THR A 6 68.01 67.29 13.08
CA THR A 6 66.57 67.03 12.92
C THR A 6 66.30 65.55 12.95
N THR A 7 65.51 65.11 13.93
CA THR A 7 65.01 63.75 14.04
C THR A 7 63.62 63.63 13.27
N ALA A 8 63.60 62.89 12.24
CA ALA A 8 62.36 62.52 11.58
C ALA A 8 61.60 61.47 12.39
N ARG A 9 60.34 61.78 12.77
CA ARG A 9 59.44 60.84 13.41
C ARG A 9 58.69 60.11 12.31
N GLY A 10 58.94 58.80 12.09
CA GLY A 10 58.17 57.93 11.28
C GLY A 10 56.81 57.61 11.96
N VAL A 11 55.72 57.91 11.29
CA VAL A 11 54.38 57.51 11.70
C VAL A 11 54.12 56.12 11.08
N SER A 12 54.13 55.09 11.90
CA SER A 12 53.70 53.75 11.49
C SER A 12 52.19 53.68 11.45
N LEU A 13 51.64 53.56 10.28
CA LEU A 13 50.22 53.34 10.06
C LEU A 13 49.92 51.82 10.21
N LEU A 14 49.35 51.45 11.35
CA LEU A 14 48.85 50.09 11.58
C LEU A 14 47.51 49.96 10.87
N ILE A 15 47.47 49.24 9.73
CA ILE A 15 46.25 48.81 9.06
C ILE A 15 45.69 47.60 9.82
N LEU A 16 44.63 47.82 10.59
CA LEU A 16 43.87 46.79 11.29
C LEU A 16 42.86 46.21 10.28
N THR A 17 43.19 45.10 9.65
CA THR A 17 42.26 44.30 8.83
C THR A 17 41.31 43.56 9.75
N ALA A 18 40.09 44.08 9.92
CA ALA A 18 39.01 43.37 10.57
C ALA A 18 38.49 42.25 9.62
N LEU A 19 38.83 40.97 9.91
CA LEU A 19 38.19 39.83 9.31
C LEU A 19 36.77 39.75 9.89
N LEU A 20 35.76 40.13 9.06
CA LEU A 20 34.37 39.83 9.34
C LEU A 20 34.15 38.33 9.09
N ALA A 21 34.17 37.50 10.10
CA ALA A 21 33.70 36.13 10.05
C ALA A 21 32.18 36.17 9.94
N ALA A 22 31.66 36.00 8.72
CA ALA A 22 30.25 35.75 8.51
C ALA A 22 29.90 34.40 9.12
N ALA A 23 29.32 34.40 10.30
CA ALA A 23 28.69 33.21 10.86
C ALA A 23 27.50 32.86 9.97
N VAL A 24 27.62 31.79 9.18
CA VAL A 24 26.50 31.15 8.51
C VAL A 24 25.61 30.60 9.62
N VAL A 25 24.61 31.36 10.01
CA VAL A 25 23.53 30.87 10.86
C VAL A 25 22.76 29.88 9.99
N ALA A 26 23.04 28.58 10.14
CA ALA A 26 22.19 27.53 9.57
C ALA A 26 20.77 27.76 10.11
N SER A 27 19.84 28.08 9.22
CA SER A 27 18.43 28.14 9.59
C SER A 27 18.04 26.84 10.25
N PRO A 28 17.40 26.84 11.42
CA PRO A 28 16.91 25.62 12.02
C PRO A 28 16.00 24.96 10.99
N GLY A 29 16.38 23.77 10.52
CA GLY A 29 15.54 22.99 9.60
C GLY A 29 14.13 22.92 10.16
N ALA A 30 13.12 23.18 9.33
CA ALA A 30 11.73 23.09 9.75
C ALA A 30 11.52 21.77 10.48
N ALA A 31 10.88 21.80 11.64
CA ALA A 31 10.57 20.61 12.40
C ALA A 31 9.83 19.61 11.48
N PRO A 32 10.17 18.31 11.52
CA PRO A 32 9.49 17.31 10.70
C PRO A 32 7.98 17.43 10.89
N LYS A 33 7.23 17.49 9.79
CA LYS A 33 5.76 17.52 9.88
C LYS A 33 5.32 16.19 10.49
N PRO A 34 4.47 16.19 11.53
CA PRO A 34 3.97 14.95 12.13
C PRO A 34 3.32 14.04 11.06
N GLY A 35 3.65 12.76 11.09
CA GLY A 35 3.09 11.77 10.16
C GLY A 35 3.79 11.63 8.82
N LEU A 36 4.89 12.36 8.60
CA LEU A 36 5.70 12.22 7.39
C LEU A 36 7.08 11.64 7.72
N VAL A 37 7.58 10.79 6.82
CA VAL A 37 8.93 10.24 6.83
C VAL A 37 9.67 10.83 5.64
N ASP A 38 10.79 11.49 5.88
CA ASP A 38 11.54 12.23 4.85
C ASP A 38 10.65 13.16 4.00
N GLY A 39 9.65 13.78 4.64
CA GLY A 39 8.72 14.69 3.98
C GLY A 39 7.60 14.03 3.17
N SER A 40 7.53 12.71 3.15
CA SER A 40 6.50 11.92 2.45
C SER A 40 5.64 11.10 3.39
N PRO A 41 4.35 10.87 3.10
CA PRO A 41 3.54 9.93 3.85
C PRO A 41 4.04 8.51 3.65
N ILE A 42 3.87 7.66 4.67
CA ILE A 42 4.06 6.21 4.54
C ILE A 42 2.90 5.61 3.73
N VAL A 43 3.07 4.38 3.25
CA VAL A 43 1.93 3.58 2.80
C VAL A 43 1.21 3.04 4.04
N PHE A 44 -0.11 3.16 4.09
CA PHE A 44 -0.92 2.55 5.15
C PHE A 44 -0.70 1.04 5.17
N PRO A 45 -0.44 0.40 6.32
CA PRO A 45 0.13 -0.94 6.36
C PRO A 45 -0.81 -2.07 5.95
N LEU A 46 -2.05 -1.78 5.59
CA LEU A 46 -3.07 -2.74 5.15
C LEU A 46 -3.73 -2.31 3.84
N ILE A 47 -4.31 -3.29 3.12
CA ILE A 47 -5.23 -3.00 2.02
C ILE A 47 -6.63 -2.80 2.60
N GLY A 48 -7.25 -1.67 2.30
CA GLY A 48 -8.54 -1.26 2.84
C GLY A 48 -8.43 -0.16 3.89
N ASP A 49 -9.55 0.17 4.51
CA ASP A 49 -9.67 1.16 5.57
C ASP A 49 -10.32 0.50 6.78
N TYR A 50 -9.58 0.40 7.87
CA TYR A 50 -10.00 -0.29 9.09
C TYR A 50 -9.98 0.69 10.26
N PRO A 51 -10.83 0.48 11.27
CA PRO A 51 -10.88 1.35 12.43
C PRO A 51 -9.59 1.24 13.26
N TYR A 52 -9.10 2.36 13.74
CA TYR A 52 -8.04 2.47 14.73
C TYR A 52 -8.25 3.72 15.57
N GLY A 53 -7.91 3.62 16.85
CA GLY A 53 -8.00 4.72 17.81
C GLY A 53 -6.62 5.26 18.18
N MET A 54 -6.59 6.31 19.00
CA MET A 54 -5.38 6.83 19.60
C MET A 54 -5.11 6.08 20.91
N ASN A 55 -4.64 4.82 20.80
CA ASN A 55 -4.33 3.96 21.94
C ASN A 55 -2.81 3.82 22.22
N PHE A 56 -1.97 4.60 21.51
CA PHE A 56 -0.55 4.71 21.83
C PHE A 56 -0.33 5.30 23.22
N GLY A 57 0.47 4.65 24.04
CA GLY A 57 0.74 5.07 25.41
C GLY A 57 -0.23 4.52 26.45
N ASP A 58 -1.32 3.86 26.05
CA ASP A 58 -2.27 3.26 26.97
C ASP A 58 -1.57 2.24 27.90
N PRO A 59 -1.99 2.18 29.19
CA PRO A 59 -1.45 1.19 30.11
C PRO A 59 -1.73 -0.23 29.65
N ARG A 60 -0.71 -1.06 29.62
CA ARG A 60 -0.77 -2.51 29.36
C ARG A 60 -0.08 -3.26 30.48
N VAL A 61 -0.32 -4.56 30.62
CA VAL A 61 0.35 -5.40 31.64
C VAL A 61 1.88 -5.33 31.54
N GLN A 62 2.39 -5.19 30.31
CA GLN A 62 3.82 -5.13 30.02
C GLN A 62 4.43 -3.71 30.04
N GLY A 63 3.66 -2.69 30.34
CA GLY A 63 4.07 -1.28 30.28
C GLY A 63 3.13 -0.43 29.45
N SER A 64 3.67 0.59 28.79
CA SER A 64 2.93 1.47 27.88
C SER A 64 2.78 0.82 26.50
N HIS A 65 1.63 0.97 25.86
CA HIS A 65 1.36 0.54 24.49
C HIS A 65 2.24 1.29 23.50
N GLN A 66 3.07 0.58 22.75
CA GLN A 66 4.11 1.17 21.91
C GLN A 66 3.70 1.35 20.45
N GLY A 67 2.48 0.98 20.10
CA GLY A 67 1.94 1.06 18.76
C GLY A 67 0.52 1.60 18.71
N ILE A 68 -0.11 1.36 17.57
CA ILE A 68 -1.55 1.50 17.35
C ILE A 68 -2.09 0.14 16.92
N ASP A 69 -3.18 -0.28 17.54
CA ASP A 69 -3.93 -1.45 17.11
C ASP A 69 -4.92 -1.03 16.02
N ILE A 70 -4.77 -1.61 14.83
CA ILE A 70 -5.71 -1.48 13.72
C ILE A 70 -6.67 -2.65 13.82
N GLU A 71 -7.90 -2.37 14.23
CA GLU A 71 -8.88 -3.33 14.73
C GLU A 71 -9.83 -3.86 13.65
N ASN A 72 -10.53 -4.97 13.98
CA ASN A 72 -11.57 -5.56 13.13
C ASN A 72 -11.09 -5.89 11.72
N VAL A 73 -9.87 -6.35 11.62
CA VAL A 73 -9.26 -6.73 10.34
C VAL A 73 -9.58 -8.20 10.06
N PRO A 74 -10.15 -8.55 8.90
CA PRO A 74 -10.40 -9.94 8.55
C PRO A 74 -9.12 -10.79 8.58
N TRP A 75 -9.26 -12.03 9.01
CA TRP A 75 -8.18 -13.01 8.98
C TRP A 75 -7.46 -13.05 7.64
N ARG A 76 -6.13 -13.11 7.65
CA ARG A 76 -5.23 -13.13 6.48
C ARG A 76 -5.36 -11.90 5.56
N THR A 77 -5.90 -10.78 6.02
CA THR A 77 -5.78 -9.52 5.27
C THR A 77 -4.31 -9.25 4.94
N PRO A 78 -3.99 -8.86 3.69
CA PRO A 78 -2.62 -8.54 3.31
C PRO A 78 -2.01 -7.41 4.12
N VAL A 79 -0.90 -7.69 4.80
CA VAL A 79 -0.03 -6.70 5.43
C VAL A 79 0.99 -6.24 4.40
N ILE A 80 1.15 -4.93 4.25
CA ILE A 80 2.00 -4.34 3.21
C ILE A 80 3.09 -3.44 3.79
N ALA A 81 4.20 -3.33 3.06
CA ALA A 81 5.34 -2.53 3.47
C ALA A 81 5.00 -1.03 3.46
N ALA A 82 5.08 -0.38 4.61
CA ALA A 82 4.83 1.05 4.78
C ALA A 82 5.85 1.91 4.02
N GLU A 83 7.03 1.36 3.76
CA GLU A 83 8.13 1.99 3.04
C GLU A 83 8.93 0.94 2.27
N ALA A 84 9.75 1.35 1.31
CA ALA A 84 10.75 0.45 0.73
C ALA A 84 11.87 0.18 1.75
N GLY A 85 12.31 -1.07 1.85
CA GLY A 85 13.30 -1.43 2.86
C GLY A 85 13.73 -2.89 2.81
N LYS A 86 14.20 -3.37 3.95
CA LYS A 86 14.59 -4.77 4.18
C LYS A 86 13.79 -5.32 5.35
N VAL A 87 13.19 -6.49 5.17
CA VAL A 87 12.44 -7.15 6.25
C VAL A 87 13.32 -8.05 7.10
N LYS A 88 12.90 -8.26 8.35
CA LYS A 88 13.46 -9.24 9.28
C LYS A 88 12.31 -9.87 10.07
N TRP A 89 12.26 -11.19 10.08
CA TRP A 89 11.30 -11.94 10.89
C TRP A 89 11.75 -12.00 12.34
N TRP A 90 10.78 -11.96 13.25
CA TRP A 90 10.98 -12.21 14.66
C TRP A 90 9.87 -13.14 15.17
N THR A 91 10.27 -14.33 15.61
CA THR A 91 9.35 -15.44 15.84
C THR A 91 9.47 -16.05 17.24
N THR A 92 10.22 -15.39 18.13
CA THR A 92 10.53 -15.94 19.47
C THR A 92 9.83 -15.21 20.61
N SER A 93 9.02 -14.19 20.33
CA SER A 93 8.28 -13.45 21.33
C SER A 93 6.95 -14.14 21.60
N ALA A 94 6.74 -14.63 22.83
CA ALA A 94 5.49 -15.25 23.24
C ALA A 94 4.32 -14.22 23.22
N ARG A 95 4.59 -12.94 23.41
CA ARG A 95 3.56 -11.88 23.41
C ARG A 95 3.27 -11.35 22.02
N ALA A 96 4.32 -10.97 21.30
CA ALA A 96 4.17 -10.41 19.96
C ALA A 96 3.78 -11.48 18.93
N GLY A 97 3.96 -12.77 19.26
CA GLY A 97 3.72 -13.85 18.34
C GLY A 97 4.64 -13.79 17.12
N CYS A 98 4.07 -13.96 15.96
CA CYS A 98 4.77 -13.81 14.69
C CYS A 98 4.84 -12.32 14.34
N MET A 99 6.05 -11.75 14.33
CA MET A 99 6.20 -10.35 13.95
C MET A 99 7.29 -10.13 12.89
N LEU A 100 7.22 -9.00 12.22
CA LEU A 100 8.12 -8.60 11.17
C LEU A 100 8.61 -7.18 11.43
N TYR A 101 9.92 -6.98 11.35
CA TYR A 101 10.56 -5.68 11.27
C TYR A 101 10.73 -5.28 9.80
N LEU A 102 10.42 -4.04 9.47
CA LEU A 102 10.80 -3.42 8.21
C LEU A 102 11.78 -2.29 8.49
N TYR A 103 13.04 -2.49 8.12
CA TYR A 103 14.06 -1.45 8.15
C TYR A 103 13.92 -0.60 6.89
N GLY A 104 13.26 0.55 7.01
CA GLY A 104 12.96 1.45 5.91
C GLY A 104 14.19 2.18 5.40
N LYS A 105 14.14 2.63 4.14
CA LYS A 105 15.23 3.41 3.52
C LYS A 105 15.50 4.74 4.20
N SER A 106 14.48 5.33 4.82
CA SER A 106 14.59 6.57 5.62
C SER A 106 15.39 6.39 6.92
N GLY A 107 15.69 5.15 7.31
CA GLY A 107 16.22 4.80 8.62
C GLY A 107 15.12 4.65 9.69
N THR A 108 13.84 4.72 9.32
CA THR A 108 12.74 4.39 10.21
C THR A 108 12.51 2.90 10.21
N THR A 109 12.36 2.31 11.40
CA THR A 109 11.96 0.90 11.56
C THR A 109 10.47 0.83 11.86
N TYR A 110 9.79 -0.10 11.22
CA TYR A 110 8.37 -0.39 11.43
C TYR A 110 8.22 -1.81 11.96
N LEU A 111 7.38 -2.01 12.97
CA LEU A 111 7.04 -3.32 13.50
C LEU A 111 5.60 -3.67 13.12
N TYR A 112 5.43 -4.88 12.63
CA TYR A 112 4.15 -5.51 12.30
C TYR A 112 4.00 -6.72 13.19
N ILE A 113 3.06 -6.68 14.12
CA ILE A 113 2.94 -7.60 15.25
C ILE A 113 1.61 -8.35 15.15
N HIS A 114 1.50 -9.50 15.78
CA HIS A 114 0.36 -10.43 15.76
C HIS A 114 0.03 -10.94 14.36
N LEU A 115 1.06 -11.17 13.54
CA LEU A 115 0.87 -11.77 12.22
C LEU A 115 0.32 -13.19 12.35
N ASN A 116 -0.35 -13.64 11.29
CA ASN A 116 -1.03 -14.93 11.28
C ASN A 116 -0.11 -16.11 11.62
N ASN A 117 -0.60 -17.04 12.41
CA ASN A 117 0.03 -18.33 12.70
C ASN A 117 -0.95 -19.52 12.57
N ASP A 118 -2.14 -19.27 11.98
CA ASP A 118 -3.20 -20.25 11.81
C ASP A 118 -3.27 -20.78 10.38
N LEU A 119 -3.76 -22.01 10.23
CA LEU A 119 -4.05 -22.62 8.94
C LEU A 119 -5.48 -22.34 8.47
N THR A 120 -6.38 -22.09 9.40
CA THR A 120 -7.79 -21.74 9.17
C THR A 120 -8.15 -20.46 9.92
N GLU A 121 -9.35 -19.95 9.76
CA GLU A 121 -9.83 -18.77 10.50
C GLU A 121 -10.12 -19.06 11.99
N ALA A 122 -10.15 -20.32 12.38
CA ALA A 122 -10.21 -20.71 13.80
C ALA A 122 -8.80 -20.54 14.41
N SER A 123 -8.71 -19.69 15.45
CA SER A 123 -7.45 -19.46 16.18
C SER A 123 -6.91 -20.76 16.79
N GLU A 124 -5.96 -21.38 16.11
CA GLU A 124 -5.50 -22.76 16.40
C GLU A 124 -3.98 -22.87 16.56
N ASP A 125 -3.23 -21.81 16.25
CA ASP A 125 -1.76 -21.69 16.35
C ASP A 125 -0.95 -22.77 15.60
N LYS A 126 -1.61 -23.54 14.71
CA LYS A 126 -0.98 -24.72 14.06
C LYS A 126 -0.12 -24.37 12.85
N GLY A 127 -0.26 -23.17 12.31
CA GLY A 127 0.48 -22.75 11.13
C GLY A 127 1.92 -22.38 11.44
N GLY A 128 2.18 -21.78 12.58
CA GLY A 128 3.48 -21.28 13.03
C GLY A 128 3.96 -20.06 12.22
N CYS A 129 5.03 -19.43 12.69
CA CYS A 129 5.61 -18.22 12.08
C CYS A 129 6.49 -18.60 10.87
N LYS A 130 5.92 -18.70 9.68
CA LYS A 130 6.64 -19.11 8.45
C LYS A 130 6.11 -18.46 7.19
N LEU A 131 6.85 -18.61 6.11
CA LEU A 131 6.46 -18.17 4.77
C LEU A 131 5.13 -18.82 4.35
N GLY A 132 4.24 -18.02 3.74
CA GLY A 132 2.92 -18.45 3.29
C GLY A 132 1.86 -18.48 4.40
N VAL A 133 2.24 -18.47 5.67
CA VAL A 133 1.35 -18.40 6.82
C VAL A 133 1.36 -17.01 7.44
N SER A 134 2.46 -16.59 8.04
CA SER A 134 2.66 -15.27 8.66
C SER A 134 3.25 -14.26 7.69
N PHE A 135 4.22 -14.72 6.88
CA PHE A 135 5.05 -13.88 6.03
C PHE A 135 4.79 -14.17 4.55
N ALA A 136 4.76 -13.11 3.75
CA ALA A 136 4.59 -13.21 2.30
C ALA A 136 5.91 -13.06 1.53
N VAL A 137 7.01 -12.83 2.24
CA VAL A 137 8.37 -12.66 1.69
C VAL A 137 9.37 -13.37 2.60
N GLU A 138 10.51 -13.79 2.06
CA GLU A 138 11.59 -14.42 2.81
C GLU A 138 12.23 -13.48 3.85
N ASP A 139 12.80 -14.07 4.91
CA ASP A 139 13.58 -13.31 5.89
C ASP A 139 14.76 -12.61 5.20
N GLY A 140 14.96 -11.35 5.51
CA GLY A 140 16.01 -10.51 4.91
C GLY A 140 15.70 -10.01 3.49
N ALA A 141 14.51 -10.27 2.94
CA ALA A 141 14.14 -9.80 1.62
C ALA A 141 14.11 -8.26 1.52
N LYS A 142 14.51 -7.72 0.36
CA LYS A 142 14.29 -6.33 0.00
C LYS A 142 12.91 -6.18 -0.60
N VAL A 143 12.15 -5.19 -0.10
CA VAL A 143 10.78 -4.92 -0.52
C VAL A 143 10.61 -3.48 -1.01
N THR A 144 9.61 -3.27 -1.86
CA THR A 144 9.15 -1.92 -2.26
C THR A 144 7.97 -1.49 -1.39
N ALA A 145 7.75 -0.18 -1.24
CA ALA A 145 6.57 0.33 -0.58
C ALA A 145 5.30 -0.24 -1.24
N GLY A 146 4.31 -0.65 -0.45
CA GLY A 146 3.07 -1.26 -0.93
C GLY A 146 3.17 -2.74 -1.31
N GLN A 147 4.36 -3.35 -1.26
CA GLN A 147 4.50 -4.79 -1.48
C GLN A 147 3.94 -5.57 -0.29
N GLN A 148 3.20 -6.65 -0.55
CA GLN A 148 2.76 -7.55 0.52
C GLN A 148 3.97 -8.18 1.21
N ILE A 149 3.96 -8.15 2.55
CA ILE A 149 5.03 -8.69 3.39
C ILE A 149 4.54 -9.72 4.42
N GLY A 150 3.24 -9.75 4.69
CA GLY A 150 2.66 -10.68 5.66
C GLY A 150 1.15 -10.76 5.56
N TYR A 151 0.57 -11.37 6.59
CA TYR A 151 -0.87 -11.59 6.74
C TYR A 151 -1.29 -11.26 8.17
N VAL A 152 -2.41 -10.56 8.33
CA VAL A 152 -3.02 -10.28 9.64
C VAL A 152 -3.48 -11.59 10.27
N GLY A 153 -3.27 -11.70 11.58
CA GLY A 153 -3.74 -12.77 12.43
C GLY A 153 -3.97 -12.27 13.85
N ASP A 154 -3.73 -13.15 14.80
CA ASP A 154 -3.93 -12.95 16.23
C ASP A 154 -2.88 -13.67 17.09
N SER A 155 -1.71 -14.00 16.50
CA SER A 155 -0.65 -14.71 17.22
C SER A 155 -0.15 -13.97 18.46
N GLY A 156 0.34 -14.69 19.43
CA GLY A 156 0.86 -14.14 20.67
C GLY A 156 -0.24 -13.88 21.69
N ASP A 157 -0.25 -12.68 22.33
CA ASP A 157 -1.26 -12.33 23.34
C ASP A 157 -2.52 -11.66 22.74
N ALA A 158 -2.68 -11.76 21.42
CA ALA A 158 -3.86 -11.27 20.70
C ALA A 158 -4.87 -12.38 20.36
N GLU A 159 -4.65 -13.60 20.82
CA GLU A 159 -5.42 -14.80 20.48
C GLU A 159 -6.94 -14.56 20.46
N GLY A 160 -7.58 -14.89 19.32
CA GLY A 160 -9.01 -14.67 19.08
C GLY A 160 -9.38 -13.24 18.64
N ASN A 161 -8.41 -12.32 18.52
CA ASN A 161 -8.65 -10.94 18.09
C ASN A 161 -7.78 -10.57 16.89
N HIS A 162 -8.28 -10.76 15.68
CA HIS A 162 -7.57 -10.41 14.45
C HIS A 162 -7.40 -8.89 14.35
N HIS A 163 -6.17 -8.41 14.49
CA HIS A 163 -5.79 -7.01 14.32
C HIS A 163 -4.34 -6.88 13.86
N LEU A 164 -3.93 -5.69 13.49
CA LEU A 164 -2.53 -5.39 13.28
C LEU A 164 -2.06 -4.39 14.33
N HIS A 165 -1.18 -4.81 15.23
CA HIS A 165 -0.42 -3.89 16.06
C HIS A 165 0.75 -3.33 15.22
N PHE A 166 0.79 -2.01 15.05
CA PHE A 166 1.75 -1.32 14.19
C PHE A 166 2.55 -0.28 14.97
N GLU A 167 3.88 -0.37 14.89
CA GLU A 167 4.80 0.57 15.54
C GLU A 167 5.65 1.34 14.54
N VAL A 168 6.07 2.56 14.92
CA VAL A 168 6.98 3.42 14.15
C VAL A 168 8.15 3.83 15.04
N HIS A 169 9.38 3.52 14.60
CA HIS A 169 10.62 3.76 15.31
C HIS A 169 11.57 4.61 14.45
N PRO A 170 11.52 5.94 14.48
CA PRO A 170 12.42 6.79 13.72
C PRO A 170 13.87 6.54 14.11
N LYS A 171 14.76 6.40 13.12
CA LYS A 171 16.19 6.13 13.32
C LYS A 171 16.47 4.88 14.15
N ASP A 172 15.61 3.87 14.06
CA ASP A 172 15.69 2.65 14.86
C ASP A 172 15.71 2.90 16.37
N GLY A 173 15.07 4.00 16.80
CA GLY A 173 15.03 4.46 18.18
C GLY A 173 13.79 4.01 18.95
N ALA A 174 13.39 4.78 19.95
CA ALA A 174 12.16 4.54 20.69
C ALA A 174 10.91 4.68 19.79
N ALA A 175 9.86 3.91 20.13
CA ALA A 175 8.56 4.02 19.47
C ALA A 175 8.01 5.45 19.61
N VAL A 176 7.42 5.95 18.54
CA VAL A 176 6.65 7.20 18.52
C VAL A 176 5.21 6.89 18.18
N ASN A 177 4.28 7.79 18.54
CA ASN A 177 2.87 7.60 18.24
C ASN A 177 2.63 7.41 16.72
N PRO A 178 2.14 6.23 16.26
CA PRO A 178 1.90 5.98 14.85
C PRO A 178 0.69 6.72 14.28
N PHE A 179 -0.22 7.24 15.11
CA PHE A 179 -1.49 7.81 14.69
C PHE A 179 -1.36 8.89 13.60
N PRO A 180 -0.45 9.88 13.69
CA PRO A 180 -0.25 10.85 12.60
C PRO A 180 0.22 10.22 11.29
N TYR A 181 1.05 9.16 11.37
CA TYR A 181 1.56 8.45 10.19
C TYR A 181 0.46 7.65 9.49
N LEU A 182 -0.39 6.97 10.27
CA LEU A 182 -1.54 6.22 9.75
C LEU A 182 -2.57 7.15 9.11
N ASN A 183 -2.84 8.32 9.71
CA ASN A 183 -3.76 9.30 9.16
C ASN A 183 -3.27 9.91 7.85
N ALA A 184 -1.97 10.19 7.72
CA ALA A 184 -1.36 10.70 6.51
C ALA A 184 -1.09 9.58 5.48
N GLY A 185 -1.14 8.32 5.88
CA GLY A 185 -0.73 7.17 5.10
C GLY A 185 -1.51 7.00 3.79
N GLU A 186 -0.78 6.72 2.70
CA GLU A 186 -1.40 6.44 1.40
C GLU A 186 -2.16 5.11 1.44
N ARG A 187 -3.43 5.12 1.02
CA ARG A 187 -4.25 3.91 0.86
C ARG A 187 -4.07 3.35 -0.54
N LEU A 188 -3.56 2.14 -0.66
CA LEU A 188 -3.41 1.46 -1.95
C LEU A 188 -4.67 0.67 -2.32
N LEU A 189 -4.84 0.42 -3.61
CA LEU A 189 -5.94 -0.38 -4.15
C LEU A 189 -5.64 -1.88 -4.04
N PHE A 190 -4.38 -2.27 -4.22
CA PHE A 190 -3.92 -3.66 -4.13
C PHE A 190 -2.44 -3.71 -3.73
N PRO A 191 -1.95 -4.82 -3.16
CA PRO A 191 -0.56 -4.96 -2.78
C PRO A 191 0.25 -5.56 -3.93
N ALA A 192 1.35 -4.91 -4.34
CA ALA A 192 2.27 -5.51 -5.29
C ALA A 192 3.66 -4.87 -5.23
N ARG A 193 4.66 -5.63 -5.70
CA ARG A 193 6.01 -5.12 -5.90
C ARG A 193 6.05 -4.22 -7.14
N LEU A 194 6.65 -3.04 -7.03
CA LEU A 194 6.85 -2.15 -8.17
C LEU A 194 7.59 -2.85 -9.31
N GLY A 195 7.12 -2.64 -10.53
CA GLY A 195 7.66 -3.24 -11.76
C GLY A 195 7.25 -4.69 -12.01
N ALA A 196 6.59 -5.38 -11.06
CA ALA A 196 6.08 -6.73 -11.27
C ALA A 196 4.93 -6.75 -12.31
N PRO A 197 4.72 -7.85 -13.04
CA PRO A 197 3.52 -7.99 -13.86
C PRO A 197 2.28 -8.14 -12.97
N PHE A 198 1.17 -7.53 -13.36
CA PHE A 198 -0.11 -7.66 -12.67
C PHE A 198 -1.29 -7.59 -13.62
N SER A 199 -2.43 -8.10 -13.18
CA SER A 199 -3.77 -7.78 -13.68
C SER A 199 -4.73 -7.72 -12.49
N LEU A 200 -5.86 -7.00 -12.65
CA LEU A 200 -6.86 -6.82 -11.60
C LEU A 200 -8.24 -7.23 -12.07
N GLY A 201 -9.03 -7.74 -11.12
CA GLY A 201 -10.48 -7.70 -11.16
C GLY A 201 -10.96 -6.65 -10.16
N LEU A 202 -11.82 -5.75 -10.60
CA LEU A 202 -12.45 -4.71 -9.79
C LEU A 202 -13.96 -4.96 -9.77
N ARG A 203 -14.53 -5.29 -8.62
CA ARG A 203 -15.98 -5.35 -8.42
C ARG A 203 -16.48 -4.03 -7.88
N GLY A 204 -17.57 -3.54 -8.47
CA GLY A 204 -18.13 -2.28 -8.02
C GLY A 204 -19.36 -1.89 -8.84
N THR A 205 -19.95 -0.77 -8.46
CA THR A 205 -21.08 -0.18 -9.17
C THR A 205 -20.56 0.89 -10.14
N PRO A 206 -20.95 0.86 -11.42
CA PRO A 206 -20.66 1.95 -12.34
C PRO A 206 -21.32 3.25 -11.88
N VAL A 207 -20.52 4.33 -11.72
CA VAL A 207 -21.01 5.64 -11.27
C VAL A 207 -20.91 6.72 -12.36
N ALA A 208 -19.97 6.57 -13.31
CA ALA A 208 -19.86 7.40 -14.49
C ALA A 208 -19.30 6.61 -15.67
N ALA A 209 -19.69 6.98 -16.89
CA ALA A 209 -19.21 6.34 -18.13
C ALA A 209 -19.19 7.36 -19.30
N GLY A 210 -18.26 7.15 -20.23
CA GLY A 210 -18.07 7.95 -21.45
C GLY A 210 -16.61 8.28 -21.70
N ALA A 211 -16.30 8.88 -22.85
CA ALA A 211 -14.95 9.24 -23.26
C ALA A 211 -13.94 8.06 -23.19
N GLY A 212 -14.38 6.84 -23.48
CA GLY A 212 -13.52 5.65 -23.36
C GLY A 212 -13.12 5.28 -21.93
N ALA A 213 -13.83 5.79 -20.92
CA ALA A 213 -13.58 5.54 -19.51
C ALA A 213 -14.82 5.07 -18.75
N LEU A 214 -14.59 4.35 -17.65
CA LEU A 214 -15.61 3.90 -16.71
C LEU A 214 -15.12 4.23 -15.30
N GLU A 215 -15.97 4.88 -14.50
CA GLU A 215 -15.75 5.11 -13.10
C GLU A 215 -16.56 4.13 -12.27
N LEU A 216 -15.90 3.43 -11.37
CA LEU A 216 -16.48 2.40 -10.51
C LEU A 216 -16.39 2.81 -9.05
N ALA A 217 -17.49 2.72 -8.32
CA ALA A 217 -17.48 2.64 -6.86
C ALA A 217 -17.07 1.21 -6.47
N VAL A 218 -15.76 1.01 -6.28
CA VAL A 218 -15.16 -0.32 -6.06
C VAL A 218 -15.44 -0.79 -4.64
N THR A 219 -15.94 -2.01 -4.51
CA THR A 219 -16.23 -2.68 -3.23
C THR A 219 -15.31 -3.86 -2.94
N SER A 220 -14.69 -4.44 -3.97
CA SER A 220 -13.65 -5.46 -3.78
C SER A 220 -12.68 -5.49 -4.96
N VAL A 221 -11.47 -5.93 -4.68
CA VAL A 221 -10.39 -6.06 -5.66
C VAL A 221 -9.80 -7.48 -5.58
N ARG A 222 -9.40 -8.00 -6.72
CA ARG A 222 -8.58 -9.20 -6.85
C ARG A 222 -7.39 -8.89 -7.74
N TRP A 223 -6.21 -9.37 -7.40
CA TRP A 223 -5.01 -9.19 -8.20
C TRP A 223 -4.39 -10.53 -8.59
N TRP A 224 -3.68 -10.58 -9.70
CA TRP A 224 -2.92 -11.71 -10.16
C TRP A 224 -1.46 -11.32 -10.38
N PRO A 225 -0.50 -12.22 -10.06
CA PRO A 225 -0.71 -13.56 -9.53
C PRO A 225 -1.05 -13.54 -8.02
N GLY A 226 -1.85 -14.52 -7.59
CA GLY A 226 -1.96 -14.95 -6.19
C GLY A 226 -3.00 -14.25 -5.30
N GLY A 227 -3.78 -13.28 -5.81
CA GLY A 227 -4.76 -12.58 -4.99
C GLY A 227 -6.10 -13.32 -4.86
N GLN A 228 -6.73 -13.22 -3.70
CA GLN A 228 -8.14 -13.51 -3.50
C GLN A 228 -8.95 -12.21 -3.65
N TRP A 229 -10.30 -12.33 -3.76
CA TRP A 229 -11.17 -11.17 -3.66
C TRP A 229 -11.07 -10.57 -2.27
N THR A 230 -10.51 -9.37 -2.18
CA THR A 230 -10.34 -8.62 -0.94
C THR A 230 -11.33 -7.46 -0.93
N PRO A 231 -12.14 -7.32 0.13
CA PRO A 231 -13.02 -6.19 0.28
C PRO A 231 -12.22 -4.88 0.31
N VAL A 232 -12.73 -3.86 -0.37
CA VAL A 232 -12.29 -2.47 -0.18
C VAL A 232 -13.23 -1.87 0.84
N VAL A 233 -12.72 -1.59 2.05
CA VAL A 233 -13.51 -0.99 3.11
C VAL A 233 -13.73 0.49 2.79
N GLY A 234 -14.98 0.92 2.85
CA GLY A 234 -15.38 2.20 2.27
C GLY A 234 -15.49 2.12 0.75
N THR A 235 -16.40 2.88 0.17
CA THR A 235 -16.53 2.93 -1.29
C THR A 235 -15.43 3.79 -1.88
N ARG A 236 -14.54 3.18 -2.67
CA ARG A 236 -13.48 3.89 -3.38
C ARG A 236 -13.85 4.08 -4.84
N SER A 237 -13.88 5.34 -5.30
CA SER A 237 -14.06 5.62 -6.72
C SER A 237 -12.75 5.38 -7.47
N VAL A 238 -12.82 4.57 -8.53
CA VAL A 238 -11.67 4.25 -9.40
C VAL A 238 -12.09 4.46 -10.85
N LYS A 239 -11.41 5.37 -11.53
CA LYS A 239 -11.62 5.63 -12.95
C LYS A 239 -10.64 4.82 -13.79
N VAL A 240 -11.17 3.93 -14.60
CA VAL A 240 -10.42 3.06 -15.51
C VAL A 240 -10.61 3.48 -16.95
N LEU A 241 -9.61 3.29 -17.79
CA LEU A 241 -9.72 3.43 -19.24
C LEU A 241 -10.16 2.10 -19.87
N LEU A 242 -10.91 2.17 -20.94
CA LEU A 242 -11.29 0.99 -21.71
C LEU A 242 -10.30 0.78 -22.86
N ALA A 243 -9.84 -0.45 -23.03
CA ALA A 243 -9.11 -0.80 -24.23
C ALA A 243 -10.00 -0.63 -25.47
N SER A 244 -9.42 -0.29 -26.61
CA SER A 244 -10.17 -0.18 -27.89
C SER A 244 -10.89 -1.47 -28.29
N SER A 245 -10.37 -2.61 -27.86
CA SER A 245 -10.95 -3.95 -28.05
C SER A 245 -11.65 -4.48 -26.81
N ALA A 246 -12.09 -3.60 -25.88
CA ALA A 246 -12.72 -4.06 -24.66
C ALA A 246 -14.07 -4.73 -24.95
N VAL A 247 -14.36 -5.80 -24.20
CA VAL A 247 -15.68 -6.45 -24.18
C VAL A 247 -16.43 -5.95 -22.95
N VAL A 248 -17.60 -5.39 -23.13
CA VAL A 248 -18.37 -4.79 -22.04
C VAL A 248 -19.79 -5.37 -21.96
N ASP A 249 -20.43 -5.23 -20.81
CA ASP A 249 -21.85 -5.56 -20.68
C ASP A 249 -22.69 -4.65 -21.57
N SER A 250 -23.65 -5.22 -22.29
CA SER A 250 -24.49 -4.51 -23.25
C SER A 250 -25.21 -3.29 -22.67
N THR A 251 -25.54 -3.30 -21.38
CA THR A 251 -26.21 -2.18 -20.72
C THR A 251 -25.34 -0.94 -20.54
N LEU A 252 -24.01 -1.08 -20.72
CA LEU A 252 -23.05 0.02 -20.62
C LEU A 252 -22.69 0.64 -21.97
N VAL A 253 -23.01 0.00 -23.09
CA VAL A 253 -22.56 0.41 -24.45
C VAL A 253 -22.96 1.85 -24.75
N ASP A 254 -24.23 2.22 -24.58
CA ASP A 254 -24.69 3.58 -24.84
C ASP A 254 -24.03 4.64 -23.96
N ALA A 255 -23.79 4.30 -22.69
CA ALA A 255 -23.13 5.20 -21.78
C ALA A 255 -21.66 5.40 -22.14
N LEU A 256 -20.96 4.33 -22.52
CA LEU A 256 -19.54 4.33 -22.90
C LEU A 256 -19.29 5.01 -24.24
N SER A 257 -20.28 5.02 -25.16
CA SER A 257 -20.18 5.67 -26.46
C SER A 257 -20.29 7.19 -26.40
N ARG A 258 -20.58 7.78 -25.24
CA ARG A 258 -20.65 9.23 -25.06
C ARG A 258 -19.27 9.87 -25.23
N PRO A 259 -19.19 11.10 -25.82
CA PRO A 259 -17.90 11.78 -25.99
C PRO A 259 -17.32 12.33 -24.68
N GLU A 260 -18.14 12.40 -23.63
CA GLU A 260 -17.74 12.91 -22.32
C GLU A 260 -18.07 11.90 -21.21
N LEU A 261 -17.24 11.87 -20.18
CA LEU A 261 -17.53 11.11 -18.95
C LEU A 261 -18.69 11.79 -18.22
N ARG A 262 -19.79 11.09 -18.03
CA ARG A 262 -20.98 11.60 -17.34
C ARG A 262 -21.44 10.63 -16.25
N THR A 263 -21.92 11.19 -15.16
CA THR A 263 -22.53 10.45 -14.06
C THR A 263 -23.72 9.62 -14.59
N LEU A 264 -23.78 8.37 -14.17
CA LEU A 264 -24.89 7.48 -14.46
C LEU A 264 -26.02 7.77 -13.48
N GLN A 265 -27.20 8.14 -14.00
CA GLN A 265 -28.37 8.37 -13.15
C GLN A 265 -28.86 7.04 -12.58
N ALA A 266 -29.19 7.00 -11.30
CA ALA A 266 -29.67 5.81 -10.60
C ALA A 266 -30.92 5.15 -11.23
N LYS A 267 -31.69 5.90 -12.02
CA LYS A 267 -32.84 5.38 -12.77
C LYS A 267 -32.49 4.72 -14.10
N ALA A 268 -31.29 4.98 -14.65
CA ALA A 268 -30.87 4.49 -15.97
C ALA A 268 -29.82 3.37 -15.90
N ALA A 269 -29.19 3.20 -14.75
CA ALA A 269 -28.34 2.05 -14.49
C ALA A 269 -29.01 1.21 -13.40
N PRO A 270 -29.28 -0.07 -13.64
CA PRO A 270 -29.49 -0.96 -12.52
C PRO A 270 -28.24 -0.82 -11.63
N ALA A 271 -28.44 -0.68 -10.32
CA ALA A 271 -27.38 -0.69 -9.32
C ALA A 271 -26.67 -2.07 -9.28
N ALA A 272 -26.49 -2.68 -10.44
CA ALA A 272 -25.91 -4.01 -10.60
C ALA A 272 -24.39 -3.89 -10.52
N THR A 273 -23.83 -4.63 -9.60
CA THR A 273 -22.38 -4.81 -9.49
C THR A 273 -21.84 -5.39 -10.80
N VAL A 274 -20.80 -4.76 -11.34
CA VAL A 274 -20.01 -5.27 -12.46
C VAL A 274 -18.64 -5.73 -11.97
N THR A 275 -17.99 -6.57 -12.77
CA THR A 275 -16.58 -6.90 -12.61
C THR A 275 -15.81 -6.38 -13.82
N ALA A 276 -14.86 -5.50 -13.59
CA ALA A 276 -13.93 -4.99 -14.58
C ALA A 276 -12.59 -5.70 -14.47
N PHE A 277 -12.08 -6.26 -15.56
CA PHE A 277 -10.78 -6.96 -15.63
C PHE A 277 -9.79 -6.13 -16.43
N THR A 278 -8.64 -5.80 -15.82
CA THR A 278 -7.60 -5.05 -16.49
C THR A 278 -6.81 -5.92 -17.47
N LYS A 279 -6.20 -5.27 -18.46
CA LYS A 279 -5.07 -5.88 -19.18
C LYS A 279 -3.90 -6.12 -18.23
N GLN A 280 -3.07 -7.10 -18.57
CA GLN A 280 -1.80 -7.29 -17.88
C GLN A 280 -0.90 -6.05 -18.11
N ALA A 281 -0.30 -5.56 -17.04
CA ALA A 281 0.58 -4.39 -17.04
C ALA A 281 1.72 -4.57 -16.04
N ARG A 282 2.64 -3.59 -15.99
CA ARG A 282 3.65 -3.48 -14.93
C ARG A 282 3.14 -2.58 -13.82
N VAL A 283 3.39 -2.98 -12.57
CA VAL A 283 2.99 -2.21 -11.39
C VAL A 283 3.73 -0.87 -11.37
N THR A 284 2.97 0.22 -11.33
CA THR A 284 3.45 1.58 -11.09
C THR A 284 2.85 2.13 -9.80
N PRO A 285 3.41 3.20 -9.21
CA PRO A 285 2.81 3.85 -8.04
C PRO A 285 1.37 4.31 -8.30
N GLU A 286 1.07 4.81 -9.50
CA GLU A 286 -0.26 5.27 -9.92
C GLU A 286 -1.24 4.10 -9.98
N ALA A 287 -0.81 2.95 -10.54
CA ALA A 287 -1.63 1.74 -10.57
C ALA A 287 -1.94 1.23 -9.17
N LEU A 288 -0.96 1.19 -8.26
CA LEU A 288 -1.17 0.80 -6.87
C LEU A 288 -2.22 1.66 -6.16
N ARG A 289 -2.24 2.95 -6.46
CA ARG A 289 -3.22 3.90 -5.93
C ARG A 289 -4.57 3.82 -6.62
N GLY A 290 -4.65 3.16 -7.77
CA GLY A 290 -5.83 3.23 -8.64
C GLY A 290 -6.08 4.65 -9.16
N ALA A 291 -5.00 5.38 -9.46
CA ALA A 291 -5.08 6.74 -9.97
C ALA A 291 -5.79 6.79 -11.33
N ASP A 292 -6.42 7.92 -11.64
CA ASP A 292 -7.18 8.13 -12.86
C ASP A 292 -6.36 7.77 -14.11
N GLY A 293 -6.91 6.84 -14.91
CA GLY A 293 -6.28 6.41 -16.16
C GLY A 293 -5.07 5.47 -16.02
N ALA A 294 -4.65 5.13 -14.81
CA ALA A 294 -3.53 4.20 -14.58
C ALA A 294 -3.87 2.75 -14.89
N LEU A 295 -5.16 2.41 -14.92
CA LEU A 295 -5.67 1.06 -15.17
C LEU A 295 -6.43 1.00 -16.49
N VAL A 296 -6.04 0.04 -17.34
CA VAL A 296 -6.72 -0.19 -18.64
C VAL A 296 -7.49 -1.50 -18.58
N VAL A 297 -8.79 -1.44 -18.76
CA VAL A 297 -9.72 -2.56 -18.66
C VAL A 297 -9.94 -3.18 -20.04
N ALA A 298 -9.83 -4.50 -20.12
CA ALA A 298 -10.10 -5.28 -21.31
C ALA A 298 -11.54 -5.86 -21.33
N ARG A 299 -12.14 -6.05 -20.15
CA ARG A 299 -13.47 -6.66 -20.04
C ARG A 299 -14.24 -6.09 -18.86
N VAL A 300 -15.53 -5.83 -19.07
CA VAL A 300 -16.49 -5.47 -18.01
C VAL A 300 -17.68 -6.41 -18.11
N THR A 301 -17.90 -7.20 -17.09
CA THR A 301 -18.99 -8.20 -17.05
C THR A 301 -19.95 -7.92 -15.92
N ARG A 302 -21.18 -8.41 -16.08
CA ARG A 302 -22.22 -8.46 -15.05
C ARG A 302 -22.77 -9.88 -14.98
N PRO A 303 -23.11 -10.41 -13.81
CA PRO A 303 -23.80 -11.70 -13.70
C PRO A 303 -25.07 -11.71 -14.57
N GLY A 304 -25.19 -12.67 -15.48
CA GLY A 304 -26.33 -12.77 -16.43
C GLY A 304 -26.38 -11.68 -17.49
N GLY A 305 -25.36 -10.86 -17.65
CA GLY A 305 -25.28 -9.82 -18.66
C GLY A 305 -24.79 -10.35 -20.02
N THR A 306 -25.06 -9.59 -21.09
CA THR A 306 -24.66 -9.93 -22.45
C THR A 306 -23.36 -9.18 -22.81
N PRO A 307 -22.28 -9.87 -23.17
CA PRO A 307 -21.01 -9.22 -23.56
C PRO A 307 -21.12 -8.63 -24.97
N VAL A 308 -20.57 -7.42 -25.16
CA VAL A 308 -20.48 -6.72 -26.45
C VAL A 308 -19.07 -6.18 -26.62
N ALA A 309 -18.45 -6.40 -27.78
CA ALA A 309 -17.15 -5.81 -28.12
C ALA A 309 -17.31 -4.34 -28.51
N LEU A 310 -16.45 -3.45 -28.01
CA LEU A 310 -16.47 -2.01 -28.33
C LEU A 310 -15.66 -1.64 -29.58
N GLY A 311 -14.98 -2.56 -30.22
CA GLY A 311 -14.15 -2.30 -31.41
C GLY A 311 -14.87 -2.60 -32.74
N PRO A 312 -14.28 -2.23 -33.91
CA PRO A 312 -14.74 -2.68 -35.18
C PRO A 312 -14.80 -4.22 -35.20
N ALA A 313 -15.86 -4.76 -35.76
CA ALA A 313 -16.19 -6.18 -35.76
C ALA A 313 -15.23 -7.05 -36.62
N ASP A 314 -13.92 -6.91 -36.43
CA ASP A 314 -12.88 -7.62 -37.17
C ASP A 314 -11.96 -8.41 -36.25
N ALA A 315 -12.56 -9.29 -35.45
CA ALA A 315 -11.85 -10.38 -34.82
C ALA A 315 -12.85 -11.48 -34.47
N THR A 316 -13.06 -12.39 -35.42
CA THR A 316 -13.63 -13.70 -35.17
C THR A 316 -12.68 -14.54 -34.32
N GLU A 317 -12.55 -14.24 -33.04
CA GLU A 317 -12.13 -15.22 -32.05
C GLU A 317 -13.33 -15.52 -31.16
N PRO A 318 -13.71 -16.80 -31.02
CA PRO A 318 -14.76 -17.16 -30.09
C PRO A 318 -14.30 -16.77 -28.69
N VAL A 319 -15.07 -15.90 -28.03
CA VAL A 319 -14.91 -15.63 -26.61
C VAL A 319 -15.21 -16.94 -25.89
N SER A 320 -14.15 -17.67 -25.51
CA SER A 320 -14.31 -18.80 -24.60
C SER A 320 -14.87 -18.26 -23.29
N VAL A 321 -16.08 -18.67 -22.99
CA VAL A 321 -16.76 -18.39 -21.71
C VAL A 321 -16.22 -19.41 -20.69
N ASP A 322 -14.92 -19.46 -20.51
CA ASP A 322 -14.29 -20.30 -19.54
C ASP A 322 -14.06 -19.47 -18.27
N ASP A 323 -15.06 -19.50 -17.48
CA ASP A 323 -15.03 -20.20 -16.18
C ASP A 323 -14.43 -19.44 -15.02
N GLU A 324 -15.32 -18.73 -14.30
CA GLU A 324 -15.01 -18.19 -12.96
C GLU A 324 -14.63 -19.29 -11.94
N THR A 325 -14.66 -20.58 -12.33
CA THR A 325 -14.55 -21.74 -11.40
C THR A 325 -13.20 -22.44 -11.43
N ASN A 326 -12.29 -22.14 -12.38
CA ASN A 326 -11.01 -22.85 -12.51
C ASN A 326 -9.78 -21.95 -12.34
N ALA A 327 -9.61 -21.35 -11.15
CA ALA A 327 -8.26 -21.05 -10.69
C ALA A 327 -7.74 -22.33 -10.02
N PRO A 328 -6.59 -22.90 -10.44
CA PRO A 328 -6.02 -24.05 -9.76
C PRO A 328 -5.76 -23.67 -8.31
N ALA A 329 -6.24 -24.50 -7.39
CA ALA A 329 -5.81 -24.47 -6.02
C ALA A 329 -4.27 -24.50 -6.00
N PRO A 330 -3.60 -23.79 -5.09
CA PRO A 330 -2.16 -23.88 -4.96
C PRO A 330 -1.81 -25.35 -4.73
N GLY A 331 -1.03 -25.95 -5.66
CA GLY A 331 -0.59 -27.31 -5.57
C GLY A 331 0.14 -27.52 -4.26
N VAL A 332 -0.36 -28.43 -3.46
CA VAL A 332 0.38 -29.05 -2.37
C VAL A 332 1.38 -29.98 -3.05
N ASP A 333 2.62 -29.53 -3.17
CA ASP A 333 3.72 -30.39 -3.59
C ASP A 333 3.91 -31.47 -2.53
N ASP A 334 3.37 -32.65 -2.84
CA ASP A 334 3.61 -33.90 -2.09
C ASP A 334 5.00 -34.41 -2.43
N HIS A 335 6.03 -33.86 -1.76
CA HIS A 335 7.36 -34.47 -1.75
C HIS A 335 7.37 -35.69 -0.81
N ARG A 336 6.79 -36.80 -1.25
CA ARG A 336 7.21 -38.12 -0.80
C ARG A 336 8.46 -38.50 -1.58
N SER A 337 9.62 -38.25 -1.01
CA SER A 337 10.85 -38.95 -1.37
C SER A 337 11.04 -40.14 -0.45
N GLY A 338 10.97 -41.32 -1.03
CA GLY A 338 11.43 -42.55 -0.40
C GLY A 338 12.96 -42.60 -0.33
N ILE A 339 13.38 -43.36 0.63
CA ILE A 339 14.68 -43.90 1.06
C ILE A 339 15.40 -43.06 2.08
#